data_a071b85faaf2fe2f897d1e7053c2f32b
#
_entry.id   a071b85faaf2fe2f897d1e7053c2f32b
#
_cell.length_a   1.000
_cell.length_b   1.000
_cell.length_c   1.000
_cell.angle_alpha   90.00
_cell.angle_beta   90.00
_cell.angle_gamma   90.00
#
_symmetry.space_group_name_H-M   'P 1'
#
loop_
_entity.id
_entity.type
_entity.pdbx_description
1 polymer ?
#
loop_
_entity_poly.entity_id
_entity_poly.type
_entity_poly.pdbx_seq_one_letter_code
_entity_poly.pdbx_strand_id
1 'polypeptide(L)'
;LPLSGPKTMPDVFEQDVTRLTDEVTTLNHQQEELRNTLVREQEVYDSLRLQIHMAQEALRTYDGDASFLRTEPHDTLVCPTCGAQHHKMFMDILNYAEDGRVLRELIIKLRNDSEKIHKEFVQTQVRLRELDVNYIRVSQVLEARRGDLKFDDVIKSMGAEVAFTAFEDELTELKSQIDRCLGEIDNFEVMLNELTSQRRS
;
A
#
# COMPACT_ATOMS: atom_id res chain seq x y z
N LEU A 1 6.98 31.89 -30.30
CA LEU A 1 7.12 31.21 -29.03
C LEU A 1 6.05 31.78 -28.08
N PRO A 2 5.10 30.99 -27.55
CA PRO A 2 4.17 31.48 -26.55
C PRO A 2 4.96 31.76 -25.26
N LEU A 3 4.96 33.00 -24.81
CA LEU A 3 5.46 33.40 -23.52
C LEU A 3 4.54 32.79 -22.48
N SER A 4 5.03 31.74 -21.78
CA SER A 4 4.36 31.21 -20.61
C SER A 4 4.27 32.35 -19.59
N GLY A 5 3.07 32.87 -19.34
CA GLY A 5 2.84 33.83 -18.27
C GLY A 5 3.26 33.24 -16.90
N PRO A 6 3.53 34.06 -15.89
CA PRO A 6 3.88 33.57 -14.56
C PRO A 6 2.75 32.65 -14.06
N LYS A 7 3.14 31.43 -13.67
CA LYS A 7 2.20 30.46 -13.08
C LYS A 7 1.48 31.13 -11.92
N THR A 8 0.16 31.07 -11.92
CA THR A 8 -0.63 31.62 -10.81
C THR A 8 -0.40 30.79 -9.55
N MET A 9 -0.50 31.37 -8.36
CA MET A 9 -0.31 30.67 -7.09
C MET A 9 -1.17 29.40 -6.97
N PRO A 10 -2.43 29.34 -7.45
CA PRO A 10 -3.23 28.12 -7.49
C PRO A 10 -2.62 26.98 -8.29
N ASP A 11 -2.00 27.27 -9.44
CA ASP A 11 -1.42 26.24 -10.31
C ASP A 11 -0.22 25.53 -9.66
N VAL A 12 0.59 26.27 -8.89
CA VAL A 12 1.75 25.72 -8.16
C VAL A 12 1.28 24.80 -7.01
N PHE A 13 0.21 25.19 -6.34
CA PHE A 13 -0.35 24.46 -5.23
C PHE A 13 -1.01 23.14 -5.67
N GLU A 14 -1.74 23.15 -6.77
CA GLU A 14 -2.35 21.96 -7.37
C GLU A 14 -1.30 20.96 -7.85
N GLN A 15 -0.20 21.47 -8.44
CA GLN A 15 0.94 20.64 -8.83
C GLN A 15 1.63 19.98 -7.62
N ASP A 16 1.77 20.68 -6.49
CA ASP A 16 2.32 20.11 -5.25
C ASP A 16 1.44 19.01 -4.68
N VAL A 17 0.12 19.17 -4.65
CA VAL A 17 -0.83 18.14 -4.19
C VAL A 17 -0.80 16.92 -5.10
N THR A 18 -0.73 17.11 -6.42
CA THR A 18 -0.62 16.00 -7.38
C THR A 18 0.67 15.23 -7.15
N ARG A 19 1.82 15.92 -7.04
CA ARG A 19 3.12 15.30 -6.76
C ARG A 19 3.12 14.51 -5.45
N LEU A 20 2.58 15.06 -4.36
CA LEU A 20 2.48 14.37 -3.07
C LEU A 20 1.54 13.15 -3.14
N THR A 21 0.46 13.24 -3.92
CA THR A 21 -0.45 12.11 -4.14
C THR A 21 0.25 10.96 -4.86
N ASP A 22 1.03 11.28 -5.89
CA ASP A 22 1.82 10.29 -6.64
C ASP A 22 2.90 9.65 -5.73
N GLU A 23 3.55 10.45 -4.89
CA GLU A 23 4.54 9.98 -3.92
C GLU A 23 3.92 9.03 -2.90
N VAL A 24 2.77 9.37 -2.31
CA VAL A 24 2.01 8.50 -1.38
C VAL A 24 1.61 7.21 -2.07
N THR A 25 1.14 7.27 -3.31
CA THR A 25 0.75 6.07 -4.09
C THR A 25 1.95 5.16 -4.34
N THR A 26 3.09 5.74 -4.69
CA THR A 26 4.34 5.01 -4.91
C THR A 26 4.83 4.33 -3.64
N LEU A 27 4.84 5.06 -2.51
CA LEU A 27 5.23 4.52 -1.20
C LEU A 27 4.30 3.38 -0.76
N ASN A 28 3.00 3.52 -0.97
CA ASN A 28 2.02 2.46 -0.66
C ASN A 28 2.28 1.19 -1.49
N HIS A 29 2.57 1.34 -2.78
CA HIS A 29 2.91 0.20 -3.63
C HIS A 29 4.20 -0.50 -3.17
N GLN A 30 5.24 0.27 -2.83
CA GLN A 30 6.50 -0.28 -2.29
C GLN A 30 6.30 -1.00 -0.95
N GLN A 31 5.45 -0.47 -0.07
CA GLN A 31 5.09 -1.16 1.18
C GLN A 31 4.42 -2.51 0.92
N GLU A 32 3.48 -2.56 -0.02
CA GLU A 32 2.79 -3.80 -0.38
C GLU A 32 3.75 -4.85 -0.95
N GLU A 33 4.68 -4.44 -1.82
CA GLU A 33 5.72 -5.33 -2.34
C GLU A 33 6.62 -5.90 -1.23
N LEU A 34 7.05 -5.05 -0.27
CA LEU A 34 7.86 -5.52 0.86
C LEU A 34 7.08 -6.41 1.82
N ARG A 35 5.81 -6.14 2.07
CA ARG A 35 4.93 -7.03 2.87
C ARG A 35 4.79 -8.39 2.22
N ASN A 36 4.56 -8.44 0.91
CA ASN A 36 4.50 -9.68 0.15
C ASN A 36 5.84 -10.45 0.17
N THR A 37 6.96 -9.73 0.15
CA THR A 37 8.30 -10.32 0.28
C THR A 37 8.50 -10.91 1.67
N LEU A 38 8.12 -10.20 2.75
CA LEU A 38 8.19 -10.69 4.12
C LEU A 38 7.38 -11.98 4.33
N VAL A 39 6.18 -12.07 3.76
CA VAL A 39 5.36 -13.29 3.84
C VAL A 39 6.10 -14.47 3.20
N ARG A 40 6.68 -14.29 2.00
CA ARG A 40 7.45 -15.34 1.31
C ARG A 40 8.70 -15.74 2.08
N GLU A 41 9.46 -14.77 2.60
CA GLU A 41 10.66 -15.04 3.40
C GLU A 41 10.31 -15.80 4.69
N GLN A 42 9.20 -15.46 5.33
CA GLN A 42 8.68 -16.17 6.50
C GLN A 42 8.31 -17.63 6.17
N GLU A 43 7.58 -17.84 5.07
CA GLU A 43 7.19 -19.20 4.63
C GLU A 43 8.42 -20.06 4.32
N VAL A 44 9.42 -19.50 3.64
CA VAL A 44 10.67 -20.21 3.36
C VAL A 44 11.43 -20.53 4.64
N TYR A 45 11.53 -19.58 5.57
CA TYR A 45 12.19 -19.78 6.86
C TYR A 45 11.51 -20.89 7.68
N ASP A 46 10.19 -20.89 7.76
CA ASP A 46 9.43 -21.92 8.49
C ASP A 46 9.57 -23.29 7.83
N SER A 47 9.56 -23.36 6.50
CA SER A 47 9.83 -24.60 5.75
C SER A 47 11.24 -25.14 6.03
N LEU A 48 12.25 -24.29 6.04
CA LEU A 48 13.63 -24.70 6.37
C LEU A 48 13.75 -25.21 7.80
N ARG A 49 13.09 -24.56 8.77
CA ARG A 49 13.04 -25.02 10.16
C ARG A 49 12.40 -26.42 10.28
N LEU A 50 11.32 -26.66 9.56
CA LEU A 50 10.69 -27.98 9.52
C LEU A 50 11.63 -29.03 8.91
N GLN A 51 12.28 -28.71 7.79
CA GLN A 51 13.25 -29.61 7.14
C GLN A 51 14.43 -29.93 8.05
N ILE A 52 14.96 -28.93 8.78
CA ILE A 52 16.02 -29.14 9.77
C ILE A 52 15.55 -30.10 10.86
N HIS A 53 14.36 -29.89 11.38
CA HIS A 53 13.79 -30.76 12.41
C HIS A 53 13.64 -32.21 11.92
N MET A 54 13.08 -32.41 10.73
CA MET A 54 12.92 -33.74 10.12
C MET A 54 14.28 -34.41 9.88
N ALA A 55 15.26 -33.69 9.37
CA ALA A 55 16.60 -34.21 9.14
C ALA A 55 17.33 -34.56 10.47
N GLN A 56 17.11 -33.80 11.54
CA GLN A 56 17.64 -34.09 12.87
C GLN A 56 16.99 -35.34 13.49
N GLU A 57 15.68 -35.52 13.33
CA GLU A 57 15.01 -36.75 13.79
C GLU A 57 15.47 -37.97 13.00
N ALA A 58 15.62 -37.84 11.68
CA ALA A 58 16.18 -38.91 10.84
C ALA A 58 17.61 -39.27 11.28
N LEU A 59 18.44 -38.24 11.57
CA LEU A 59 19.80 -38.49 12.07
C LEU A 59 19.81 -39.15 13.46
N ARG A 60 18.90 -38.79 14.36
CA ARG A 60 18.76 -39.40 15.68
C ARG A 60 18.40 -40.88 15.56
N THR A 61 17.43 -41.23 14.72
CA THR A 61 17.06 -42.61 14.42
C THR A 61 18.25 -43.36 13.84
N TYR A 62 18.93 -42.75 12.86
CA TYR A 62 20.13 -43.29 12.24
C TYR A 62 21.24 -43.59 13.27
N ASP A 63 21.57 -42.64 14.15
CA ASP A 63 22.62 -42.80 15.17
C ASP A 63 22.24 -43.90 16.17
N GLY A 64 20.95 -44.07 16.48
CA GLY A 64 20.41 -45.17 17.30
C GLY A 64 20.65 -46.52 16.65
N ASP A 65 20.26 -46.66 15.39
CA ASP A 65 20.44 -47.89 14.61
C ASP A 65 21.91 -48.20 14.38
N ALA A 66 22.76 -47.19 14.07
CA ALA A 66 24.19 -47.37 13.95
C ALA A 66 24.86 -47.84 15.26
N SER A 67 24.39 -47.33 16.40
CA SER A 67 24.87 -47.77 17.71
C SER A 67 24.49 -49.22 17.96
N PHE A 68 23.23 -49.61 17.67
CA PHE A 68 22.77 -50.99 17.78
C PHE A 68 23.61 -51.94 16.90
N LEU A 69 23.83 -51.58 15.63
CA LEU A 69 24.65 -52.38 14.70
C LEU A 69 26.10 -52.59 15.18
N ARG A 70 26.67 -51.65 15.94
CA ARG A 70 28.03 -51.74 16.47
C ARG A 70 28.13 -52.56 17.73
N THR A 71 27.09 -52.54 18.58
CA THR A 71 27.10 -53.20 19.89
C THR A 71 26.71 -54.66 19.84
N GLU A 72 25.95 -55.07 18.80
CA GLU A 72 25.53 -56.47 18.64
C GLU A 72 26.72 -57.36 18.22
N PRO A 73 27.13 -58.34 19.02
CA PRO A 73 28.31 -59.18 18.77
C PRO A 73 28.05 -60.27 17.73
N HIS A 74 26.81 -60.45 17.26
CA HIS A 74 26.47 -61.57 16.38
C HIS A 74 26.51 -61.17 14.90
N ASP A 75 26.90 -62.09 14.02
CA ASP A 75 26.86 -61.89 12.56
C ASP A 75 25.45 -61.88 11.99
N THR A 76 24.47 -62.22 12.78
CA THR A 76 23.04 -62.16 12.45
C THR A 76 22.30 -61.22 13.40
N LEU A 77 21.52 -60.30 12.82
CA LEU A 77 20.64 -59.42 13.54
C LEU A 77 19.22 -59.96 13.54
N VAL A 78 18.55 -59.95 14.70
CA VAL A 78 17.14 -60.29 14.81
C VAL A 78 16.35 -58.99 14.83
N CYS A 79 15.48 -58.81 13.86
CA CYS A 79 14.60 -57.61 13.82
C CYS A 79 13.70 -57.59 15.06
N PRO A 80 13.74 -56.57 15.90
CA PRO A 80 12.92 -56.51 17.14
C PRO A 80 11.42 -56.41 16.86
N THR A 81 11.02 -56.01 15.65
CA THR A 81 9.63 -55.84 15.27
C THR A 81 8.99 -57.11 14.71
N CYS A 82 9.72 -57.87 13.88
CA CYS A 82 9.18 -59.05 13.18
C CYS A 82 9.88 -60.36 13.48
N GLY A 83 11.00 -60.34 14.24
CA GLY A 83 11.80 -61.50 14.55
C GLY A 83 12.61 -62.09 13.38
N ALA A 84 12.62 -61.46 12.22
CA ALA A 84 13.41 -61.93 11.07
C ALA A 84 14.88 -61.81 11.34
N GLN A 85 15.66 -62.82 10.91
CA GLN A 85 17.14 -62.82 11.01
C GLN A 85 17.76 -62.25 9.75
N HIS A 86 18.63 -61.26 9.91
CA HIS A 86 19.36 -60.60 8.85
C HIS A 86 20.89 -60.80 9.06
N HIS A 87 21.59 -61.14 8.00
CA HIS A 87 23.08 -61.21 8.05
C HIS A 87 23.68 -59.79 8.02
N LYS A 88 24.63 -59.55 8.90
CA LYS A 88 25.36 -58.29 9.04
C LYS A 88 26.42 -58.23 7.98
N MET A 89 26.10 -57.69 6.81
CA MET A 89 27.06 -57.53 5.73
C MET A 89 27.92 -56.27 5.91
N PHE A 90 29.24 -56.38 5.68
CA PHE A 90 30.17 -55.27 5.77
C PHE A 90 29.77 -54.09 4.85
N MET A 91 29.29 -54.38 3.66
CA MET A 91 28.81 -53.35 2.72
C MET A 91 27.60 -52.57 3.24
N ASP A 92 26.66 -53.20 3.95
CA ASP A 92 25.50 -52.53 4.55
C ASP A 92 25.95 -51.56 5.65
N ILE A 93 26.97 -51.89 6.41
CA ILE A 93 27.55 -51.03 7.46
C ILE A 93 28.23 -49.81 6.83
N LEU A 94 28.94 -49.97 5.71
CA LEU A 94 29.60 -48.87 5.00
C LEU A 94 28.57 -47.92 4.35
N ASN A 95 27.58 -48.46 3.65
CA ASN A 95 26.52 -47.67 3.06
C ASN A 95 25.76 -46.91 4.15
N TYR A 96 25.46 -47.53 5.27
CA TYR A 96 24.81 -46.90 6.39
C TYR A 96 25.66 -45.76 6.98
N ALA A 97 26.99 -45.92 7.10
CA ALA A 97 27.88 -44.84 7.57
C ALA A 97 27.91 -43.64 6.61
N GLU A 98 27.79 -43.86 5.30
CA GLU A 98 27.74 -42.82 4.28
C GLU A 98 26.43 -42.02 4.39
N ASP A 99 25.28 -42.66 4.57
CA ASP A 99 23.99 -42.03 4.74
C ASP A 99 23.96 -41.07 5.94
N GLY A 100 24.61 -41.46 7.06
CA GLY A 100 24.76 -40.59 8.22
C GLY A 100 25.59 -39.35 7.96
N ARG A 101 26.63 -39.46 7.12
CA ARG A 101 27.43 -38.32 6.70
C ARG A 101 26.63 -37.38 5.86
N VAL A 102 25.87 -37.86 4.89
CA VAL A 102 25.00 -37.09 4.02
C VAL A 102 23.93 -36.32 4.83
N LEU A 103 23.30 -36.98 5.83
CA LEU A 103 22.36 -36.31 6.72
C LEU A 103 22.97 -35.15 7.51
N ARG A 104 24.18 -35.32 8.04
CA ARG A 104 24.90 -34.24 8.77
C ARG A 104 25.24 -33.07 7.84
N GLU A 105 25.71 -33.31 6.64
CA GLU A 105 25.99 -32.31 5.63
C GLU A 105 24.72 -31.56 5.22
N LEU A 106 23.59 -32.28 5.03
CA LEU A 106 22.28 -31.69 4.74
C LEU A 106 21.83 -30.74 5.86
N ILE A 107 21.97 -31.17 7.13
CA ILE A 107 21.58 -30.31 8.27
C ILE A 107 22.41 -29.04 8.32
N ILE A 108 23.75 -29.13 8.05
CA ILE A 108 24.62 -27.96 8.00
C ILE A 108 24.16 -27.02 6.90
N LYS A 109 23.89 -27.52 5.70
CA LYS A 109 23.42 -26.74 4.58
C LYS A 109 22.10 -26.03 4.88
N LEU A 110 21.10 -26.77 5.38
CA LEU A 110 19.78 -26.22 5.74
C LEU A 110 19.88 -25.14 6.82
N ARG A 111 20.79 -25.27 7.80
CA ARG A 111 21.03 -24.24 8.81
C ARG A 111 21.62 -22.97 8.20
N ASN A 112 22.60 -23.10 7.32
CA ASN A 112 23.21 -21.95 6.63
C ASN A 112 22.17 -21.24 5.76
N ASP A 113 21.33 -21.98 5.04
CA ASP A 113 20.25 -21.41 4.23
C ASP A 113 19.21 -20.71 5.12
N SER A 114 18.85 -21.31 6.26
CA SER A 114 17.95 -20.72 7.25
C SER A 114 18.48 -19.41 7.85
N GLU A 115 19.78 -19.35 8.19
CA GLU A 115 20.43 -18.13 8.67
C GLU A 115 20.44 -17.01 7.61
N LYS A 116 20.68 -17.39 6.34
CA LYS A 116 20.64 -16.45 5.23
C LYS A 116 19.26 -15.82 5.07
N ILE A 117 18.22 -16.64 4.98
CA ILE A 117 16.83 -16.18 4.86
C ILE A 117 16.43 -15.33 6.08
N HIS A 118 16.84 -15.74 7.28
CA HIS A 118 16.56 -14.93 8.48
C HIS A 118 17.19 -13.54 8.43
N LYS A 119 18.40 -13.41 7.92
CA LYS A 119 19.06 -12.09 7.73
C LYS A 119 18.32 -11.25 6.69
N GLU A 120 17.91 -11.85 5.58
CA GLU A 120 17.12 -11.18 4.54
C GLU A 120 15.79 -10.68 5.13
N PHE A 121 15.07 -11.52 5.85
CA PHE A 121 13.82 -11.17 6.55
C PHE A 121 13.97 -9.96 7.50
N VAL A 122 15.03 -9.96 8.33
CA VAL A 122 15.29 -8.83 9.22
C VAL A 122 15.60 -7.54 8.43
N GLN A 123 16.35 -7.63 7.34
CA GLN A 123 16.64 -6.48 6.49
C GLN A 123 15.35 -5.94 5.81
N THR A 124 14.49 -6.81 5.31
CA THR A 124 13.22 -6.44 4.71
C THR A 124 12.31 -5.78 5.75
N GLN A 125 12.27 -6.27 7.00
CA GLN A 125 11.54 -5.62 8.09
C GLN A 125 12.04 -4.20 8.39
N VAL A 126 13.35 -4.00 8.40
CA VAL A 126 13.93 -2.65 8.62
C VAL A 126 13.51 -1.71 7.50
N ARG A 127 13.64 -2.14 6.23
CA ARG A 127 13.22 -1.34 5.07
C ARG A 127 11.75 -0.99 5.11
N LEU A 128 10.89 -1.93 5.49
CA LEU A 128 9.46 -1.67 5.62
C LEU A 128 9.16 -0.60 6.67
N ARG A 129 9.82 -0.65 7.84
CA ARG A 129 9.67 0.38 8.88
C ARG A 129 10.13 1.77 8.42
N GLU A 130 11.21 1.85 7.66
CA GLU A 130 11.68 3.11 7.09
C GLU A 130 10.66 3.69 6.08
N LEU A 131 10.08 2.83 5.25
CA LEU A 131 9.00 3.22 4.34
C LEU A 131 7.72 3.63 5.07
N ASP A 132 7.35 2.94 6.16
CA ASP A 132 6.19 3.29 6.98
C ASP A 132 6.35 4.72 7.56
N VAL A 133 7.53 5.05 8.06
CA VAL A 133 7.83 6.40 8.58
C VAL A 133 7.73 7.46 7.47
N ASN A 134 8.28 7.17 6.28
CA ASN A 134 8.19 8.07 5.14
C ASN A 134 6.76 8.26 4.66
N TYR A 135 6.01 7.17 4.55
CA TYR A 135 4.60 7.18 4.16
C TYR A 135 3.77 8.07 5.10
N ILE A 136 3.92 7.90 6.41
CA ILE A 136 3.21 8.71 7.43
C ILE A 136 3.56 10.18 7.25
N ARG A 137 4.85 10.51 7.09
CA ARG A 137 5.31 11.89 6.91
C ARG A 137 4.72 12.55 5.67
N VAL A 138 4.79 11.87 4.50
CA VAL A 138 4.28 12.42 3.24
C VAL A 138 2.76 12.52 3.27
N SER A 139 2.06 11.52 3.84
CA SER A 139 0.60 11.54 4.01
C SER A 139 0.14 12.71 4.88
N GLN A 140 0.82 13.00 5.98
CA GLN A 140 0.51 14.15 6.84
C GLN A 140 0.68 15.48 6.11
N VAL A 141 1.75 15.62 5.31
CA VAL A 141 1.96 16.82 4.49
C VAL A 141 0.87 16.95 3.42
N LEU A 142 0.49 15.85 2.77
CA LEU A 142 -0.59 15.83 1.79
C LEU A 142 -1.94 16.21 2.40
N GLU A 143 -2.26 15.69 3.59
CA GLU A 143 -3.52 16.03 4.28
C GLU A 143 -3.56 17.50 4.71
N ALA A 144 -2.45 18.04 5.22
CA ALA A 144 -2.35 19.47 5.54
C ALA A 144 -2.58 20.32 4.28
N ARG A 145 -1.94 19.98 3.15
CA ARG A 145 -2.12 20.69 1.88
C ARG A 145 -3.54 20.59 1.34
N ARG A 146 -4.17 19.42 1.42
CA ARG A 146 -5.58 19.25 1.04
C ARG A 146 -6.54 20.03 1.94
N GLY A 147 -6.20 20.16 3.22
CA GLY A 147 -6.94 21.00 4.17
C GLY A 147 -6.88 22.48 3.78
N ASP A 148 -5.71 22.97 3.45
CA ASP A 148 -5.49 24.34 2.96
C ASP A 148 -6.28 24.61 1.65
N LEU A 149 -6.29 23.66 0.69
CA LEU A 149 -7.07 23.75 -0.54
C LEU A 149 -8.56 23.83 -0.28
N LYS A 150 -9.09 22.96 0.58
CA LYS A 150 -10.54 22.98 0.92
C LYS A 150 -10.95 24.30 1.56
N PHE A 151 -10.11 24.88 2.41
CA PHE A 151 -10.37 26.15 3.04
C PHE A 151 -10.34 27.30 2.01
N ASP A 152 -9.39 27.30 1.09
CA ASP A 152 -9.27 28.32 0.02
C ASP A 152 -10.44 28.23 -0.98
N ASP A 153 -10.88 27.00 -1.31
CA ASP A 153 -12.05 26.76 -2.17
C ASP A 153 -13.36 27.20 -1.47
N VAL A 154 -13.49 26.98 -0.17
CA VAL A 154 -14.63 27.45 0.63
C VAL A 154 -14.67 28.99 0.65
N ILE A 155 -13.52 29.65 0.87
CA ILE A 155 -13.46 31.12 0.85
C ILE A 155 -13.81 31.67 -0.53
N LYS A 156 -13.29 31.05 -1.61
CA LYS A 156 -13.62 31.46 -2.99
C LYS A 156 -15.10 31.24 -3.32
N SER A 157 -15.66 30.10 -2.90
CA SER A 157 -17.10 29.84 -3.11
C SER A 157 -17.98 30.80 -2.32
N MET A 158 -17.63 31.09 -1.06
CA MET A 158 -18.33 32.09 -0.25
C MET A 158 -18.23 33.49 -0.87
N GLY A 159 -17.08 33.87 -1.36
CA GLY A 159 -16.87 35.15 -2.06
C GLY A 159 -17.67 35.24 -3.36
N ALA A 160 -17.75 34.15 -4.13
CA ALA A 160 -18.57 34.08 -5.34
C ALA A 160 -20.08 34.10 -5.05
N GLU A 161 -20.52 33.44 -3.97
CA GLU A 161 -21.92 33.42 -3.55
C GLU A 161 -22.39 34.80 -3.05
N VAL A 162 -21.57 35.49 -2.27
CA VAL A 162 -21.82 36.87 -1.84
C VAL A 162 -21.87 37.84 -3.04
N ALA A 163 -20.96 37.71 -4.01
CA ALA A 163 -20.95 38.52 -5.21
C ALA A 163 -22.18 38.21 -6.10
N PHE A 164 -22.63 36.96 -6.17
CA PHE A 164 -23.78 36.54 -6.94
C PHE A 164 -25.08 37.07 -6.32
N THR A 165 -25.26 37.01 -5.00
CA THR A 165 -26.44 37.57 -4.30
C THR A 165 -26.48 39.09 -4.44
N ALA A 166 -25.36 39.80 -4.32
CA ALA A 166 -25.32 41.23 -4.55
C ALA A 166 -25.72 41.62 -6.00
N PHE A 167 -25.29 40.82 -6.98
CA PHE A 167 -25.66 41.02 -8.38
C PHE A 167 -27.16 40.70 -8.66
N GLU A 168 -27.74 39.69 -8.01
CA GLU A 168 -29.19 39.41 -8.10
C GLU A 168 -30.02 40.51 -7.49
N ASP A 169 -29.60 41.10 -6.35
CA ASP A 169 -30.24 42.21 -5.72
C ASP A 169 -30.22 43.46 -6.63
N GLU A 170 -29.08 43.76 -7.26
CA GLU A 170 -28.95 44.89 -8.20
C GLU A 170 -29.79 44.69 -9.46
N LEU A 171 -29.85 43.46 -10.00
CA LEU A 171 -30.71 43.08 -11.12
C LEU A 171 -32.21 43.27 -10.77
N THR A 172 -32.63 42.94 -9.57
CA THR A 172 -33.98 43.06 -9.08
C THR A 172 -34.37 44.52 -8.94
N GLU A 173 -33.46 45.37 -8.41
CA GLU A 173 -33.68 46.82 -8.31
C GLU A 173 -33.77 47.47 -9.71
N LEU A 174 -32.91 47.11 -10.65
CA LEU A 174 -32.97 47.60 -12.03
C LEU A 174 -34.27 47.22 -12.74
N LYS A 175 -34.74 45.98 -12.56
CA LYS A 175 -36.06 45.56 -13.08
C LYS A 175 -37.17 46.39 -12.51
N SER A 176 -37.17 46.66 -11.21
CA SER A 176 -38.17 47.50 -10.54
C SER A 176 -38.15 48.95 -11.09
N GLN A 177 -36.95 49.47 -11.37
CA GLN A 177 -36.81 50.80 -12.00
C GLN A 177 -37.37 50.83 -13.43
N ILE A 178 -37.10 49.81 -14.23
CA ILE A 178 -37.63 49.68 -15.59
C ILE A 178 -39.16 49.60 -15.56
N ASP A 179 -39.74 48.77 -14.69
CA ASP A 179 -41.19 48.64 -14.58
C ASP A 179 -41.86 49.97 -14.16
N ARG A 180 -41.20 50.75 -13.28
CA ARG A 180 -41.66 52.08 -12.90
C ARG A 180 -41.64 53.06 -14.08
N CYS A 181 -40.53 53.09 -14.84
CA CYS A 181 -40.41 53.93 -16.03
C CYS A 181 -41.43 53.54 -17.10
N LEU A 182 -41.69 52.24 -17.31
CA LEU A 182 -42.71 51.80 -18.26
C LEU A 182 -44.09 52.25 -17.82
N GLY A 183 -44.44 52.13 -16.54
CA GLY A 183 -45.70 52.66 -16.00
C GLY A 183 -45.83 54.17 -16.17
N GLU A 184 -44.78 54.94 -16.04
CA GLU A 184 -44.80 56.38 -16.32
C GLU A 184 -45.00 56.67 -17.82
N ILE A 185 -44.41 55.94 -18.72
CA ILE A 185 -44.58 56.03 -20.17
C ILE A 185 -46.07 55.74 -20.51
N ASP A 186 -46.63 54.68 -20.02
CA ASP A 186 -48.09 54.34 -20.23
C ASP A 186 -49.02 55.50 -19.76
N ASN A 187 -48.72 56.06 -18.57
CA ASN A 187 -49.47 57.19 -18.06
C ASN A 187 -49.32 58.42 -18.97
N PHE A 188 -48.15 58.74 -19.48
CA PHE A 188 -47.93 59.84 -20.42
C PHE A 188 -48.63 59.59 -21.77
N GLU A 189 -48.66 58.33 -22.27
CA GLU A 189 -49.41 57.99 -23.48
C GLU A 189 -50.93 58.20 -23.31
N VAL A 190 -51.48 57.82 -22.16
CA VAL A 190 -52.91 58.06 -21.81
C VAL A 190 -53.24 59.57 -21.79
N MET A 191 -52.39 60.37 -21.11
CA MET A 191 -52.53 61.82 -21.05
C MET A 191 -52.42 62.45 -22.44
N LEU A 192 -51.54 61.97 -23.26
CA LEU A 192 -51.36 62.48 -24.65
C LEU A 192 -52.59 62.14 -25.53
N ASN A 193 -53.15 60.96 -25.36
CA ASN A 193 -54.41 60.58 -26.04
C ASN A 193 -55.59 61.42 -25.59
N GLU A 194 -55.71 61.73 -24.31
CA GLU A 194 -56.75 62.58 -23.76
C GLU A 194 -56.63 64.00 -24.32
N LEU A 195 -55.46 64.60 -24.30
CA LEU A 195 -55.19 65.94 -24.86
C LEU A 195 -55.43 66.00 -26.37
N THR A 196 -55.07 64.96 -27.11
CA THR A 196 -55.39 64.89 -28.55
C THR A 196 -56.87 64.75 -28.86
N SER A 197 -57.59 64.05 -28.02
CA SER A 197 -59.07 63.95 -28.16
C SER A 197 -59.77 65.28 -27.86
N GLN A 198 -59.32 65.99 -26.81
CA GLN A 198 -59.82 67.32 -26.48
C GLN A 198 -59.55 68.40 -27.58
N ARG A 199 -58.50 68.24 -28.33
CA ARG A 199 -58.16 69.15 -29.42
C ARG A 199 -58.93 68.89 -30.71
N ARG A 200 -59.60 67.75 -30.84
CA ARG A 200 -60.46 67.36 -31.97
C ARG A 200 -61.94 67.61 -31.77
N SER A 201 -62.34 67.93 -30.57
CA SER A 201 -63.72 68.40 -30.21
C SER A 201 -63.77 69.90 -30.26
#